data_5b25e2ef62fc8d0b59edebce8451681c
#
_entry.id   5b25e2ef62fc8d0b59edebce8451681c
#
_cell.length_a   1.000
_cell.length_b   1.000
_cell.length_c   1.000
_cell.angle_alpha   90.00
_cell.angle_beta   90.00
_cell.angle_gamma   90.00
#
_symmetry.space_group_name_H-M   'P 1'
#
loop_
_entity.id
_entity.type
_entity.pdbx_description
1 polymer ?
#
loop_
_entity_poly.entity_id
_entity_poly.type
_entity_poly.pdbx_seq_one_letter_code
_entity_poly.pdbx_strand_id
1 'polypeptide(L)'
;MDGIIELYAPEYLERKRKRNRLLGRMLILPALAGLGVCVALCIGVNTENSYRRMLWTIITSTVTGWIVIYIYVFGYRAAKREIAHGEHLQGEERKLLSGPVTFSPKARRIRSSIRVRDVFVQTPEGERTALINAARVKELERAGNPLRLWTAHGYVTAYEVNHEIS
;
A
#
# COMPACT_ATOMS: atom_id res chain seq x y z
N MET A 1 12.76 27.35 9.51
CA MET A 1 12.95 26.39 8.39
C MET A 1 11.81 25.39 8.51
N ASP A 2 10.69 25.77 7.97
CA ASP A 2 9.47 24.98 8.04
C ASP A 2 9.60 23.87 7.01
N GLY A 3 9.53 22.64 7.53
CA GLY A 3 10.11 21.52 6.84
C GLY A 3 9.33 21.05 5.64
N ILE A 4 10.00 20.79 4.57
CA ILE A 4 9.53 19.96 3.47
C ILE A 4 9.13 18.61 4.06
N ILE A 5 7.85 18.26 3.95
CA ILE A 5 7.31 16.99 4.42
C ILE A 5 7.39 15.98 3.27
N GLU A 6 8.29 15.03 3.38
CA GLU A 6 8.45 13.97 2.39
C GLU A 6 7.42 12.86 2.59
N LEU A 7 6.60 12.62 1.57
CA LEU A 7 5.59 11.54 1.59
C LEU A 7 6.22 10.14 1.53
N TYR A 8 7.39 10.03 0.91
CA TYR A 8 8.15 8.78 0.78
C TYR A 8 9.50 8.87 1.48
N ALA A 9 9.55 9.48 2.68
CA ALA A 9 10.77 9.53 3.48
C ALA A 9 11.38 8.13 3.69
N PRO A 10 12.72 8.01 3.72
CA PRO A 10 13.39 6.71 3.88
C PRO A 10 12.93 5.96 5.13
N GLU A 11 12.70 6.66 6.23
CA GLU A 11 12.17 6.09 7.47
C GLU A 11 10.76 5.45 7.29
N TYR A 12 9.91 6.09 6.49
CA TYR A 12 8.59 5.55 6.19
C TYR A 12 8.71 4.25 5.38
N LEU A 13 9.57 4.23 4.36
CA LEU A 13 9.80 3.04 3.54
C LEU A 13 10.43 1.91 4.36
N GLU A 14 11.35 2.21 5.27
CA GLU A 14 11.91 1.22 6.19
C GLU A 14 10.86 0.62 7.14
N ARG A 15 10.00 1.43 7.74
CA ARG A 15 8.88 0.93 8.56
C ARG A 15 7.96 0.00 7.75
N LYS A 16 7.65 0.38 6.51
CA LYS A 16 6.87 -0.45 5.58
C LYS A 16 7.60 -1.75 5.24
N ARG A 17 8.92 -1.72 4.98
CA ARG A 17 9.74 -2.93 4.74
C ARG A 17 9.73 -3.87 5.95
N LYS A 18 9.93 -3.34 7.17
CA LYS A 18 9.86 -4.13 8.41
C LYS A 18 8.50 -4.81 8.56
N ARG A 19 7.40 -4.05 8.36
CA ARG A 19 6.04 -4.60 8.40
C ARG A 19 5.82 -5.66 7.31
N ASN A 20 6.31 -5.44 6.11
CA ASN A 20 6.17 -6.41 5.03
C ASN A 20 6.94 -7.70 5.28
N ARG A 21 8.13 -7.63 5.89
CA ARG A 21 8.89 -8.82 6.33
C ARG A 21 8.12 -9.60 7.40
N LEU A 22 7.49 -8.90 8.35
CA LEU A 22 6.65 -9.52 9.37
C LEU A 22 5.44 -10.24 8.73
N LEU A 23 4.75 -9.59 7.78
CA LEU A 23 3.66 -10.20 7.01
C LEU A 23 4.12 -11.45 6.25
N GLY A 24 5.32 -11.42 5.65
CA GLY A 24 5.91 -12.59 5.01
C GLY A 24 6.13 -13.75 5.97
N ARG A 25 6.61 -13.48 7.19
CA ARG A 25 6.75 -14.51 8.23
C ARG A 25 5.39 -15.01 8.73
N MET A 26 4.41 -14.12 8.90
CA MET A 26 3.06 -14.49 9.30
C MET A 26 2.32 -15.38 8.28
N LEU A 27 2.73 -15.38 7.00
CA LEU A 27 2.21 -16.32 6.00
C LEU A 27 2.59 -17.78 6.28
N ILE A 28 3.74 -18.00 6.90
CA ILE A 28 4.25 -19.35 7.21
C ILE A 28 3.42 -20.01 8.30
N LEU A 29 2.98 -19.25 9.31
CA LEU A 29 2.24 -19.79 10.46
C LEU A 29 0.93 -20.50 10.07
N PRO A 30 -0.02 -19.88 9.33
CA PRO A 30 -1.25 -20.55 8.94
C PRO A 30 -0.98 -21.71 7.97
N ALA A 31 0.04 -21.60 7.11
CA ALA A 31 0.41 -22.69 6.21
C ALA A 31 0.90 -23.93 6.98
N LEU A 32 1.80 -23.73 7.95
CA LEU A 32 2.29 -24.83 8.81
C LEU A 32 1.19 -25.38 9.70
N ALA A 33 0.35 -24.52 10.28
CA ALA A 33 -0.77 -24.96 11.11
C ALA A 33 -1.77 -25.81 10.29
N GLY A 34 -2.15 -25.34 9.10
CA GLY A 34 -3.03 -26.09 8.21
C GLY A 34 -2.44 -27.42 7.77
N LEU A 35 -1.14 -27.44 7.43
CA LEU A 35 -0.43 -28.67 7.12
C LEU A 35 -0.43 -29.65 8.31
N GLY A 36 -0.12 -29.16 9.51
CA GLY A 36 -0.13 -29.97 10.74
C GLY A 36 -1.47 -30.60 11.02
N VAL A 37 -2.56 -29.82 10.87
CA VAL A 37 -3.94 -30.35 11.03
C VAL A 37 -4.25 -31.39 9.96
N CYS A 38 -3.89 -31.17 8.70
CA CYS A 38 -4.09 -32.15 7.63
C CYS A 38 -3.33 -33.44 7.91
N VAL A 39 -2.08 -33.36 8.36
CA VAL A 39 -1.28 -34.55 8.72
C VAL A 39 -1.94 -35.29 9.90
N ALA A 40 -2.37 -34.58 10.95
CA ALA A 40 -3.05 -35.17 12.09
C ALA A 40 -4.36 -35.87 11.71
N LEU A 41 -5.11 -35.32 10.76
CA LEU A 41 -6.32 -35.93 10.22
C LEU A 41 -6.03 -37.19 9.40
N CYS A 42 -4.87 -37.28 8.75
CA CYS A 42 -4.43 -38.46 7.99
C CYS A 42 -3.95 -39.60 8.90
N ILE A 43 -3.42 -39.29 10.09
CA ILE A 43 -2.98 -40.29 11.06
C ILE A 43 -4.21 -41.00 11.66
N GLY A 44 -4.23 -42.32 11.64
CA GLY A 44 -5.31 -43.14 12.19
C GLY A 44 -6.58 -43.18 11.32
N VAL A 45 -6.45 -42.95 10.01
CA VAL A 45 -7.54 -43.22 9.06
C VAL A 45 -7.78 -44.73 9.02
N ASN A 46 -9.05 -45.12 9.19
CA ASN A 46 -9.54 -46.49 9.00
C ASN A 46 -10.78 -46.47 8.12
N THR A 47 -11.27 -47.62 7.70
CA THR A 47 -12.38 -47.76 6.75
C THR A 47 -13.68 -47.09 7.25
N GLU A 48 -13.89 -47.06 8.56
CA GLU A 48 -15.14 -46.54 9.15
C GLU A 48 -15.15 -44.99 9.19
N ASN A 49 -14.00 -44.36 9.32
CA ASN A 49 -13.91 -42.90 9.50
C ASN A 49 -13.29 -42.15 8.30
N SER A 50 -12.89 -42.89 7.23
CA SER A 50 -12.13 -42.34 6.09
C SER A 50 -12.87 -41.17 5.41
N TYR A 51 -14.17 -41.31 5.13
CA TYR A 51 -14.96 -40.27 4.47
C TYR A 51 -15.03 -38.98 5.29
N ARG A 52 -15.30 -39.11 6.58
CA ARG A 52 -15.40 -37.95 7.51
C ARG A 52 -14.07 -37.22 7.61
N ARG A 53 -12.96 -37.96 7.74
CA ARG A 53 -11.61 -37.37 7.84
C ARG A 53 -11.18 -36.73 6.52
N MET A 54 -11.46 -37.36 5.39
CA MET A 54 -11.23 -36.80 4.06
C MET A 54 -11.97 -35.46 3.89
N LEU A 55 -13.24 -35.40 4.28
CA LEU A 55 -14.04 -34.16 4.22
C LEU A 55 -13.40 -33.04 5.05
N TRP A 56 -13.03 -33.33 6.29
CA TRP A 56 -12.35 -32.35 7.15
C TRP A 56 -10.99 -31.90 6.61
N THR A 57 -10.23 -32.79 6.00
CA THR A 57 -8.94 -32.44 5.35
C THR A 57 -9.18 -31.49 4.19
N ILE A 58 -10.18 -31.72 3.34
CA ILE A 58 -10.53 -30.84 2.23
C ILE A 58 -10.97 -29.46 2.75
N ILE A 59 -11.84 -29.40 3.75
CA ILE A 59 -12.30 -28.14 4.34
C ILE A 59 -11.12 -27.36 4.93
N THR A 60 -10.29 -28.00 5.75
CA THR A 60 -9.14 -27.37 6.40
C THR A 60 -8.14 -26.83 5.39
N SER A 61 -7.78 -27.63 4.38
CA SER A 61 -6.84 -27.19 3.33
C SER A 61 -7.38 -26.03 2.51
N THR A 62 -8.68 -26.07 2.18
CA THR A 62 -9.34 -24.99 1.43
C THR A 62 -9.37 -23.69 2.23
N VAL A 63 -9.80 -23.72 3.48
CA VAL A 63 -9.86 -22.54 4.36
C VAL A 63 -8.45 -21.97 4.58
N THR A 64 -7.48 -22.84 4.89
CA THR A 64 -6.08 -22.40 5.06
C THR A 64 -5.52 -21.78 3.78
N GLY A 65 -5.78 -22.40 2.63
CA GLY A 65 -5.38 -21.86 1.32
C GLY A 65 -5.95 -20.46 1.08
N TRP A 66 -7.23 -20.24 1.35
CA TRP A 66 -7.84 -18.93 1.21
C TRP A 66 -7.25 -17.88 2.15
N ILE A 67 -6.98 -18.23 3.41
CA ILE A 67 -6.33 -17.34 4.38
C ILE A 67 -4.94 -16.92 3.87
N VAL A 68 -4.13 -17.86 3.42
CA VAL A 68 -2.79 -17.61 2.88
C VAL A 68 -2.86 -16.71 1.64
N ILE A 69 -3.74 -17.03 0.69
CA ILE A 69 -3.94 -16.21 -0.52
C ILE A 69 -4.37 -14.80 -0.16
N TYR A 70 -5.32 -14.63 0.76
CA TYR A 70 -5.79 -13.34 1.20
C TYR A 70 -4.66 -12.48 1.79
N ILE A 71 -3.91 -13.00 2.74
CA ILE A 71 -2.78 -12.29 3.36
C ILE A 71 -1.71 -11.96 2.31
N TYR A 72 -1.40 -12.88 1.40
CA TYR A 72 -0.43 -12.66 0.35
C TYR A 72 -0.85 -11.56 -0.62
N VAL A 73 -2.06 -11.62 -1.17
CA VAL A 73 -2.52 -10.70 -2.20
C VAL A 73 -2.79 -9.30 -1.64
N PHE A 74 -3.53 -9.22 -0.54
CA PHE A 74 -3.99 -7.94 0.02
C PHE A 74 -3.00 -7.33 1.02
N GLY A 75 -2.18 -8.12 1.68
CA GLY A 75 -1.18 -7.65 2.61
C GLY A 75 0.20 -7.53 1.98
N TYR A 76 0.85 -8.67 1.75
CA TYR A 76 2.25 -8.74 1.37
C TYR A 76 2.53 -8.11 -0.01
N ARG A 77 1.80 -8.53 -1.04
CA ARG A 77 2.02 -8.06 -2.42
C ARG A 77 1.66 -6.59 -2.59
N ALA A 78 0.62 -6.13 -1.91
CA ALA A 78 0.23 -4.72 -1.95
C ALA A 78 1.30 -3.82 -1.30
N ALA A 79 1.82 -4.20 -0.13
CA ALA A 79 2.89 -3.47 0.54
C ALA A 79 4.19 -3.46 -0.27
N LYS A 80 4.57 -4.59 -0.90
CA LYS A 80 5.76 -4.68 -1.76
C LYS A 80 5.69 -3.71 -2.95
N ARG A 81 4.51 -3.59 -3.59
CA ARG A 81 4.31 -2.65 -4.71
C ARG A 81 4.41 -1.19 -4.29
N GLU A 82 3.87 -0.86 -3.12
CA GLU A 82 3.93 0.50 -2.59
C GLU A 82 5.38 0.90 -2.24
N ILE A 83 6.15 -0.03 -1.67
CA ILE A 83 7.58 0.19 -1.38
C ILE A 83 8.35 0.42 -2.68
N ALA A 84 8.21 -0.47 -3.66
CA ALA A 84 8.89 -0.35 -4.94
C ALA A 84 8.55 0.95 -5.68
N HIS A 85 7.29 1.39 -5.61
CA HIS A 85 6.87 2.67 -6.18
C HIS A 85 7.52 3.86 -5.46
N GLY A 86 7.56 3.84 -4.12
CA GLY A 86 8.19 4.91 -3.34
C GLY A 86 9.69 4.99 -3.59
N GLU A 87 10.39 3.86 -3.71
CA GLU A 87 11.81 3.79 -4.03
C GLU A 87 12.12 4.35 -5.42
N HIS A 88 11.30 4.02 -6.41
CA HIS A 88 11.45 4.57 -7.76
C HIS A 88 11.32 6.09 -7.78
N LEU A 89 10.35 6.64 -7.04
CA LEU A 89 10.15 8.09 -6.96
C LEU A 89 11.25 8.85 -6.22
N GLN A 90 12.00 8.21 -5.32
CA GLN A 90 13.10 8.86 -4.58
C GLN A 90 14.31 9.17 -5.46
N GLY A 91 14.56 8.36 -6.50
CA GLY A 91 15.70 8.54 -7.42
C GLY A 91 15.49 9.54 -8.55
N GLU A 92 14.27 10.09 -8.66
CA GLU A 92 13.86 10.87 -9.82
C GLU A 92 13.96 12.39 -9.59
N GLU A 93 14.12 13.12 -10.69
CA GLU A 93 14.17 14.57 -10.70
C GLU A 93 12.82 15.16 -10.26
N ARG A 94 12.86 16.03 -9.25
CA ARG A 94 11.66 16.63 -8.66
C ARG A 94 11.32 17.95 -9.34
N LYS A 95 10.07 18.11 -9.76
CA LYS A 95 9.53 19.37 -10.29
C LYS A 95 8.70 20.06 -9.22
N LEU A 96 8.90 21.36 -9.04
CA LEU A 96 8.11 22.16 -8.11
C LEU A 96 6.84 22.64 -8.81
N LEU A 97 5.69 22.41 -8.18
CA LEU A 97 4.41 23.00 -8.53
C LEU A 97 3.94 23.86 -7.35
N SER A 98 3.57 25.10 -7.64
CA SER A 98 3.16 26.05 -6.61
C SER A 98 1.82 26.67 -7.00
N GLY A 99 0.86 26.68 -6.07
CA GLY A 99 -0.46 27.25 -6.28
C GLY A 99 -1.57 26.56 -5.50
N PRO A 100 -2.80 27.09 -5.56
CA PRO A 100 -3.95 26.47 -4.91
C PRO A 100 -4.17 25.04 -5.39
N VAL A 101 -4.49 24.16 -4.47
CA VAL A 101 -4.60 22.71 -4.71
C VAL A 101 -6.03 22.25 -4.54
N THR A 102 -6.54 21.50 -5.49
CA THR A 102 -7.84 20.84 -5.41
C THR A 102 -7.71 19.34 -5.63
N PHE A 103 -8.53 18.56 -4.93
CA PHE A 103 -8.45 17.10 -4.95
C PHE A 103 -9.65 16.49 -5.67
N SER A 104 -9.41 15.53 -6.55
CA SER A 104 -10.49 14.72 -7.10
C SER A 104 -11.21 13.94 -6.00
N PRO A 105 -12.54 13.90 -5.99
CA PRO A 105 -13.29 13.12 -4.99
C PRO A 105 -13.09 11.61 -5.15
N LYS A 106 -12.76 11.14 -6.34
CA LYS A 106 -12.66 9.71 -6.67
C LYS A 106 -11.20 9.25 -6.75
N ALA A 107 -10.89 8.19 -6.02
CA ALA A 107 -9.62 7.48 -6.19
C ALA A 107 -9.71 6.52 -7.37
N ARG A 108 -8.66 6.47 -8.20
CA ARG A 108 -8.51 5.48 -9.28
C ARG A 108 -7.34 4.55 -9.02
N ARG A 109 -7.37 3.36 -9.62
CA ARG A 109 -6.23 2.44 -9.61
C ARG A 109 -5.39 2.65 -10.85
N ILE A 110 -4.08 2.76 -10.67
CA ILE A 110 -3.12 2.78 -11.77
C ILE A 110 -2.58 1.37 -12.07
N ARG A 111 -1.80 1.25 -13.13
CA ARG A 111 -1.21 -0.01 -13.63
C ARG A 111 -0.44 -0.81 -12.57
N SER A 112 0.15 -0.13 -11.57
CA SER A 112 0.81 -0.75 -10.40
C SER A 112 -0.15 -1.26 -9.32
N SER A 113 -1.47 -1.17 -9.53
CA SER A 113 -2.52 -1.48 -8.54
C SER A 113 -2.50 -0.62 -7.27
N ILE A 114 -1.79 0.51 -7.29
CA ILE A 114 -1.82 1.51 -6.24
C ILE A 114 -3.04 2.39 -6.44
N ARG A 115 -3.75 2.70 -5.36
CA ARG A 115 -4.85 3.68 -5.39
C ARG A 115 -4.27 5.08 -5.37
N VAL A 116 -4.62 5.88 -6.36
CA VAL A 116 -4.22 7.28 -6.47
C VAL A 116 -5.42 8.19 -6.59
N ARG A 117 -5.25 9.44 -6.20
CA ARG A 117 -6.17 10.53 -6.52
C ARG A 117 -5.46 11.56 -7.39
N ASP A 118 -6.22 12.17 -8.28
CA ASP A 118 -5.74 13.31 -9.04
C ASP A 118 -5.75 14.55 -8.15
N VAL A 119 -4.67 15.30 -8.23
CA VAL A 119 -4.45 16.58 -7.56
C VAL A 119 -4.29 17.62 -8.64
N PHE A 120 -5.13 18.62 -8.63
CA PHE A 120 -5.10 19.73 -9.56
C PHE A 120 -4.43 20.93 -8.89
N VAL A 121 -3.41 21.48 -9.51
CA VAL A 121 -2.66 22.63 -9.01
C VAL A 121 -2.83 23.77 -10.02
N GLN A 122 -3.38 24.89 -9.55
CA GLN A 122 -3.50 26.11 -10.33
C GLN A 122 -2.16 26.85 -10.34
N THR A 123 -1.38 26.69 -11.41
CA THR A 123 -0.12 27.39 -11.59
C THR A 123 -0.33 28.64 -12.46
N PRO A 124 0.61 29.62 -12.47
CA PRO A 124 0.52 30.78 -13.37
C PRO A 124 0.48 30.40 -14.86
N GLU A 125 0.98 29.24 -15.20
CA GLU A 125 0.99 28.70 -16.58
C GLU A 125 -0.30 27.94 -16.94
N GLY A 126 -1.22 27.75 -16.00
CA GLY A 126 -2.47 27.00 -16.14
C GLY A 126 -2.59 25.84 -15.14
N GLU A 127 -3.67 25.09 -15.27
CA GLU A 127 -3.92 23.93 -14.42
C GLU A 127 -2.98 22.77 -14.74
N ARG A 128 -2.29 22.25 -13.71
CA ARG A 128 -1.43 21.08 -13.81
C ARG A 128 -2.01 19.96 -12.94
N THR A 129 -2.01 18.75 -13.49
CA THR A 129 -2.48 17.56 -12.78
C THR A 129 -1.30 16.75 -12.25
N ALA A 130 -1.36 16.41 -10.98
CA ALA A 130 -0.44 15.48 -10.33
C ALA A 130 -1.21 14.32 -9.69
N LEU A 131 -0.52 13.26 -9.35
CA LEU A 131 -1.09 12.07 -8.71
C LEU A 131 -0.58 11.95 -7.28
N ILE A 132 -1.46 11.64 -6.35
CA ILE A 132 -1.07 11.33 -4.97
C ILE A 132 -1.59 9.95 -4.56
N ASN A 133 -0.83 9.23 -3.77
CA ASN A 133 -1.32 8.01 -3.14
C ASN A 133 -2.55 8.32 -2.28
N ALA A 134 -3.67 7.64 -2.55
CA ALA A 134 -4.94 7.88 -1.87
C ALA A 134 -4.86 7.76 -0.33
N ALA A 135 -3.93 6.96 0.19
CA ALA A 135 -3.69 6.84 1.62
C ALA A 135 -3.05 8.10 2.25
N ARG A 136 -2.43 8.96 1.42
CA ARG A 136 -1.72 10.19 1.85
C ARG A 136 -2.52 11.47 1.62
N VAL A 137 -3.63 11.39 0.91
CA VAL A 137 -4.48 12.56 0.62
C VAL A 137 -4.90 13.30 1.88
N LYS A 138 -5.30 12.57 2.92
CA LYS A 138 -5.71 13.18 4.18
C LYS A 138 -4.61 13.99 4.87
N GLU A 139 -3.35 13.61 4.71
CA GLU A 139 -2.20 14.34 5.23
C GLU A 139 -2.07 15.67 4.50
N LEU A 140 -2.19 15.64 3.17
CA LEU A 140 -2.12 16.83 2.35
C LEU A 140 -3.35 17.74 2.52
N GLU A 141 -4.56 17.20 2.64
CA GLU A 141 -5.79 17.95 2.91
C GLU A 141 -5.71 18.72 4.26
N ARG A 142 -5.04 18.13 5.25
CA ARG A 142 -4.83 18.78 6.57
C ARG A 142 -3.78 19.90 6.55
N ALA A 143 -2.88 19.87 5.59
CA ALA A 143 -1.82 20.87 5.47
C ALA A 143 -2.34 22.24 4.99
N GLY A 144 -3.55 22.29 4.42
CA GLY A 144 -4.18 23.54 3.95
C GLY A 144 -3.66 24.03 2.60
N ASN A 145 -4.18 25.15 2.16
CA ASN A 145 -3.81 25.83 0.93
C ASN A 145 -3.32 27.25 1.27
N PRO A 146 -2.38 27.83 0.50
CA PRO A 146 -1.67 27.27 -0.66
C PRO A 146 -0.53 26.31 -0.27
N LEU A 147 -0.21 25.40 -1.17
CA LEU A 147 0.84 24.38 -1.00
C LEU A 147 1.90 24.53 -2.08
N ARG A 148 3.16 24.25 -1.71
CA ARG A 148 4.23 23.92 -2.66
C ARG A 148 4.33 22.41 -2.74
N LEU A 149 4.22 21.84 -3.94
CA LEU A 149 4.27 20.40 -4.18
C LEU A 149 5.49 20.04 -5.01
N TRP A 150 6.27 19.08 -4.55
CA TRP A 150 7.31 18.44 -5.36
C TRP A 150 6.74 17.20 -6.00
N THR A 151 6.90 17.11 -7.32
CA THR A 151 6.40 15.98 -8.10
C THR A 151 7.53 15.30 -8.85
N ALA A 152 7.53 13.97 -8.87
CA ALA A 152 8.38 13.15 -9.71
C ALA A 152 7.50 12.25 -10.58
N HIS A 153 7.72 12.20 -11.89
CA HIS A 153 6.86 11.50 -12.86
C HIS A 153 5.36 11.80 -12.71
N GLY A 154 5.01 13.03 -12.33
CA GLY A 154 3.62 13.40 -12.07
C GLY A 154 3.04 12.91 -10.76
N TYR A 155 3.84 12.30 -9.86
CA TYR A 155 3.41 11.92 -8.51
C TYR A 155 3.93 12.91 -7.49
N VAL A 156 3.07 13.29 -6.54
CA VAL A 156 3.47 14.13 -5.40
C VAL A 156 4.38 13.32 -4.48
N THR A 157 5.62 13.81 -4.30
CA THR A 157 6.65 13.15 -3.47
C THR A 157 6.89 13.87 -2.16
N ALA A 158 6.73 15.20 -2.14
CA ALA A 158 6.86 16.03 -0.95
C ALA A 158 5.94 17.23 -1.06
N TYR A 159 5.67 17.88 0.06
CA TYR A 159 4.91 19.12 0.13
C TYR A 159 5.41 20.04 1.23
N GLU A 160 5.14 21.32 1.08
CA GLU A 160 5.36 22.36 2.06
C GLU A 160 4.15 23.25 2.13
N VAL A 161 3.74 23.62 3.32
CA VAL A 161 2.67 24.61 3.52
C VAL A 161 3.24 25.99 3.31
N ASN A 162 2.68 26.75 2.37
CA ASN A 162 3.11 28.11 2.14
C ASN A 162 2.36 29.06 3.09
N HIS A 163 3.06 29.53 4.12
CA HIS A 163 2.50 30.49 5.09
C HIS A 163 2.56 31.95 4.61
N GLU A 164 3.12 32.24 3.42
CA GLU A 164 3.34 33.60 2.95
C GLU A 164 2.11 34.29 2.30
N ILE A 165 0.95 33.63 2.24
CA ILE A 165 -0.26 34.21 1.66
C ILE A 165 -1.35 34.25 2.74
N SER A 166 -1.25 35.19 3.67
CA SER A 166 -2.34 35.68 4.52
C SER A 166 -2.61 37.13 4.21
#